data_2065ee69332e74dd8c8304d837714025
#
_entry.id   2065ee69332e74dd8c8304d837714025
#
_cell.length_a   1.000
_cell.length_b   1.000
_cell.length_c   1.000
_cell.angle_alpha   90.00
_cell.angle_beta   90.00
_cell.angle_gamma   90.00
#
_symmetry.space_group_name_H-M   'P 1'
#
loop_
_entity.id
_entity.type
_entity.pdbx_description
1 polymer ?
#
loop_
_entity_poly.entity_id
_entity_poly.type
_entity_poly.pdbx_seq_one_letter_code
_entity_poly.pdbx_strand_id
1 'polypeptide(L)'
;GGIRENLARIVPPGVRIVIDRDAWPVPPIFRWIQKLGETDDAEMENVFNLGLGMILVVSDYYAASIRKQLEDLGVPCWQIGRAEAADESGVVWAQSSA
;
A
#
# COMPACT_ATOMS: atom_id res chain seq x y z
N GLY A 1 9.68 -9.62 0.16
CA GLY A 1 8.24 -9.57 -0.04
C GLY A 1 7.73 -8.16 -0.29
N GLY A 2 6.66 -8.05 -1.01
CA GLY A 2 6.05 -6.77 -1.32
C GLY A 2 5.07 -6.30 -0.24
N ILE A 3 4.38 -5.21 -0.56
CA ILE A 3 3.40 -4.57 0.33
C ILE A 3 2.32 -5.55 0.77
N ARG A 4 1.73 -6.26 -0.16
CA ARG A 4 0.63 -7.19 0.10
C ARG A 4 1.00 -8.28 1.09
N GLU A 5 2.13 -8.93 0.90
CA GLU A 5 2.56 -10.03 1.78
C GLU A 5 2.89 -9.53 3.18
N ASN A 6 3.53 -8.38 3.29
CA ASN A 6 3.87 -7.81 4.59
C ASN A 6 2.63 -7.38 5.37
N LEU A 7 1.67 -6.76 4.71
CA LEU A 7 0.41 -6.40 5.35
C LEU A 7 -0.42 -7.62 5.73
N ALA A 8 -0.41 -8.66 4.90
CA ALA A 8 -1.17 -9.88 5.17
C ALA A 8 -0.80 -10.53 6.51
N ARG A 9 0.43 -10.33 6.99
CA ARG A 9 0.90 -10.88 8.26
C ARG A 9 0.23 -10.27 9.48
N ILE A 10 -0.31 -9.06 9.37
CA ILE A 10 -0.91 -8.34 10.50
C ILE A 10 -2.44 -8.23 10.40
N VAL A 11 -3.04 -8.71 9.32
CA VAL A 11 -4.50 -8.60 9.13
C VAL A 11 -5.21 -9.64 9.98
N PRO A 12 -6.09 -9.23 10.92
CA PRO A 12 -6.85 -10.18 11.73
C PRO A 12 -7.97 -10.83 10.92
N PRO A 13 -8.52 -11.97 11.42
CA PRO A 13 -9.71 -12.56 10.81
C PRO A 13 -10.87 -11.56 10.74
N GLY A 14 -11.63 -11.61 9.68
CA GLY A 14 -12.79 -10.73 9.48
C GLY A 14 -12.46 -9.35 8.94
N VAL A 15 -11.19 -9.08 8.62
CA VAL A 15 -10.75 -7.78 8.08
C VAL A 15 -10.06 -7.98 6.74
N ARG A 16 -10.38 -7.12 5.80
CA ARG A 16 -9.71 -7.05 4.50
C ARG A 16 -9.14 -5.65 4.31
N ILE A 17 -7.90 -5.58 3.86
CA ILE A 17 -7.25 -4.32 3.49
C ILE A 17 -7.30 -4.18 1.97
N VAL A 18 -7.80 -3.03 1.51
CA VAL A 18 -7.89 -2.69 0.09
C VAL A 18 -6.90 -1.57 -0.19
N ILE A 19 -5.98 -1.78 -1.12
CA ILE A 19 -4.92 -0.83 -1.48
C ILE A 19 -5.14 -0.31 -2.89
N ASP A 20 -5.04 1.01 -3.05
CA ASP A 20 -5.09 1.68 -4.33
C ASP A 20 -3.67 1.86 -4.89
N ARG A 21 -3.39 1.22 -6.02
CA ARG A 21 -2.09 1.30 -6.69
C ARG A 21 -1.70 2.71 -7.12
N ASP A 22 -2.69 3.55 -7.37
CA ASP A 22 -2.49 4.89 -7.90
C ASP A 22 -2.42 5.95 -6.81
N ALA A 23 -2.51 5.54 -5.53
CA ALA A 23 -2.59 6.47 -4.41
C ALA A 23 -1.25 7.13 -4.06
N TRP A 24 -0.14 6.64 -4.58
CA TRP A 24 1.18 7.24 -4.34
C TRP A 24 2.06 7.18 -5.59
N PRO A 25 3.03 8.11 -5.72
CA PRO A 25 3.94 8.07 -6.86
C PRO A 25 4.99 6.98 -6.65
N VAL A 26 5.03 6.00 -7.53
CA VAL A 26 6.07 4.97 -7.52
C VAL A 26 7.37 5.60 -8.06
N PRO A 27 8.48 5.55 -7.31
CA PRO A 27 9.73 6.12 -7.79
C PRO A 27 10.17 5.54 -9.14
N PRO A 28 10.71 6.36 -10.05
CA PRO A 28 11.07 5.91 -11.40
C PRO A 28 12.04 4.74 -11.46
N ILE A 29 12.86 4.55 -10.43
CA ILE A 29 13.81 3.43 -10.37
C ILE A 29 13.11 2.07 -10.49
N PHE A 30 11.91 1.92 -9.93
CA PHE A 30 11.17 0.66 -9.98
C PHE A 30 10.70 0.35 -11.40
N ARG A 31 10.27 1.35 -12.16
CA ARG A 31 9.89 1.17 -13.55
C ARG A 31 11.10 0.82 -14.43
N TRP A 32 12.23 1.39 -14.13
CA TRP A 32 13.48 1.07 -14.82
C TRP A 32 13.90 -0.37 -14.57
N ILE A 33 13.84 -0.82 -13.32
CA ILE A 33 14.12 -2.22 -12.95
C ILE A 33 13.13 -3.16 -13.65
N GLN A 34 11.86 -2.81 -13.66
CA GLN A 34 10.82 -3.59 -14.32
C GLN A 34 11.11 -3.76 -15.82
N LYS A 35 11.50 -2.69 -16.47
CA LYS A 35 11.80 -2.68 -17.89
C LYS A 35 13.03 -3.53 -18.21
N LEU A 36 14.09 -3.41 -17.42
CA LEU A 36 15.32 -4.19 -17.62
C LEU A 36 15.09 -5.68 -17.42
N GLY A 37 14.29 -6.06 -16.44
CA GLY A 37 14.00 -7.44 -16.12
C GLY A 37 12.85 -8.04 -16.91
N GLU A 38 12.19 -7.27 -17.76
CA GLU A 38 10.97 -7.70 -18.46
C GLU A 38 9.91 -8.28 -17.51
N THR A 39 9.78 -7.65 -16.34
CA THR A 39 8.92 -8.11 -15.25
C THR A 39 7.54 -7.46 -15.36
N ASP A 40 6.48 -8.23 -15.14
CA ASP A 40 5.14 -7.68 -15.14
C ASP A 40 4.81 -6.94 -13.83
N ASP A 41 3.69 -6.20 -13.83
CA ASP A 41 3.26 -5.41 -12.67
C ASP A 41 2.99 -6.27 -11.44
N ALA A 42 2.38 -7.43 -11.62
CA ALA A 42 2.06 -8.32 -10.51
C ALA A 42 3.32 -8.82 -9.80
N GLU A 43 4.35 -9.15 -10.56
CA GLU A 43 5.62 -9.61 -9.99
C GLU A 43 6.36 -8.46 -9.29
N MET A 44 6.33 -7.25 -9.86
CA MET A 44 6.89 -6.07 -9.21
C MET A 44 6.24 -5.81 -7.86
N GLU A 45 4.92 -5.93 -7.78
CA GLU A 45 4.17 -5.75 -6.53
C GLU A 45 4.49 -6.82 -5.48
N ASN A 46 4.83 -8.03 -5.90
CA ASN A 46 5.18 -9.11 -4.99
C ASN A 46 6.61 -9.01 -4.46
N VAL A 47 7.51 -8.39 -5.19
CA VAL A 47 8.94 -8.36 -4.85
C VAL A 47 9.35 -7.06 -4.17
N PHE A 48 8.82 -5.93 -4.62
CA PHE A 48 9.28 -4.61 -4.18
C PHE A 48 8.23 -3.86 -3.37
N ASN A 49 8.69 -2.96 -2.50
CA ASN A 49 7.82 -2.06 -1.74
C ASN A 49 7.31 -0.86 -2.55
N LEU A 50 7.78 -0.69 -3.77
CA LEU A 50 7.39 0.37 -4.70
C LEU A 50 7.52 1.79 -4.11
N GLY A 51 8.48 1.97 -3.21
CA GLY A 51 8.77 3.26 -2.60
C GLY A 51 8.14 3.51 -1.24
N LEU A 52 7.31 2.57 -0.75
CA LEU A 52 6.71 2.69 0.58
C LEU A 52 7.55 1.93 1.61
N GLY A 53 8.27 2.67 2.44
CA GLY A 53 9.13 2.08 3.47
C GLY A 53 8.40 1.69 4.74
N MET A 54 7.24 2.30 5.01
CA MET A 54 6.44 2.02 6.20
C MET A 54 4.97 2.27 5.89
N ILE A 55 4.12 1.41 6.41
CA ILE A 55 2.67 1.54 6.29
C ILE A 55 2.08 1.51 7.69
N LEU A 56 1.19 2.47 7.96
CA LEU A 56 0.46 2.56 9.23
C LEU A 56 -1.01 2.23 8.97
N VAL A 57 -1.55 1.30 9.77
CA VAL A 57 -2.98 1.03 9.78
C VAL A 57 -3.55 1.70 11.03
N VAL A 58 -4.38 2.71 10.83
CA VAL A 58 -4.86 3.55 11.91
C VAL A 58 -6.38 3.66 11.88
N SER A 59 -6.96 4.04 13.02
CA SER A 59 -8.39 4.36 13.07
C SER A 59 -8.71 5.52 12.15
N ASP A 60 -9.83 5.44 11.46
CA ASP A 60 -10.32 6.50 10.59
C ASP A 60 -10.44 7.84 11.35
N TYR A 61 -10.81 7.77 12.61
CA TYR A 61 -10.92 8.96 13.47
C TYR A 61 -9.60 9.73 13.60
N TYR A 62 -8.46 9.03 13.63
CA TYR A 62 -7.14 9.64 13.81
C TYR A 62 -6.37 9.85 12.52
N ALA A 63 -6.86 9.37 11.39
CA ALA A 63 -6.10 9.36 10.14
C ALA A 63 -5.64 10.75 9.70
N ALA A 64 -6.54 11.73 9.72
CA ALA A 64 -6.22 13.10 9.32
C ALA A 64 -5.20 13.75 10.25
N SER A 65 -5.31 13.53 11.56
CA SER A 65 -4.40 14.07 12.55
C SER A 65 -2.99 13.49 12.41
N ILE A 66 -2.89 12.18 12.22
CA ILE A 66 -1.60 11.51 12.02
C ILE A 66 -0.94 11.99 10.75
N ARG A 67 -1.70 12.11 9.66
CA ARG A 67 -1.19 12.60 8.39
C ARG A 67 -0.64 14.02 8.52
N LYS A 68 -1.37 14.90 9.22
CA LYS A 68 -0.91 16.26 9.45
C LYS A 68 0.39 16.31 10.27
N GLN A 69 0.50 15.48 11.30
CA GLN A 69 1.72 15.40 12.11
C GLN A 69 2.93 14.95 11.29
N LEU A 70 2.74 13.98 10.41
CA LEU A 70 3.81 13.53 9.52
C LEU A 70 4.21 14.61 8.52
N GLU A 71 3.25 15.30 7.93
CA GLU A 71 3.51 16.41 7.02
C GLU A 71 4.28 17.54 7.72
N ASP A 72 3.90 17.88 8.95
CA ASP A 72 4.58 18.91 9.74
C ASP A 72 6.04 18.53 10.05
N LEU A 73 6.33 17.23 10.14
CA LEU A 73 7.68 16.71 10.31
C LEU A 73 8.47 16.60 9.00
N GLY A 74 7.85 16.95 7.87
CA GLY A 74 8.49 16.83 6.56
C GLY A 74 8.53 15.41 6.02
N VAL A 75 7.71 14.51 6.55
CA VAL A 75 7.64 13.13 6.08
C VAL A 75 6.54 13.01 5.03
N PRO A 76 6.87 12.68 3.77
CA PRO A 76 5.84 12.43 2.77
C PRO A 76 4.96 11.25 3.17
N CYS A 77 3.65 11.42 3.09
CA CYS A 77 2.73 10.33 3.37
C CYS A 77 1.50 10.39 2.47
N TRP A 78 0.93 9.23 2.21
CA TRP A 78 -0.24 9.08 1.36
C TRP A 78 -1.23 8.14 2.01
N GLN A 79 -2.51 8.42 1.84
CA GLN A 79 -3.55 7.45 2.20
C GLN A 79 -3.69 6.48 1.04
N ILE A 80 -3.21 5.26 1.23
CA ILE A 80 -3.11 4.28 0.14
C ILE A 80 -4.26 3.27 0.10
N GLY A 81 -5.09 3.25 1.13
CA GLY A 81 -6.18 2.29 1.18
C GLY A 81 -6.99 2.36 2.45
N ARG A 82 -7.74 1.31 2.69
CA ARG A 82 -8.62 1.19 3.85
C ARG A 82 -8.71 -0.25 4.33
N ALA A 83 -9.07 -0.40 5.59
CA ALA A 83 -9.45 -1.69 6.16
C ALA A 83 -10.99 -1.75 6.26
N GLU A 84 -11.55 -2.89 5.90
CA GLU A 84 -13.00 -3.09 5.95
C GLU A 84 -13.34 -4.47 6.49
N ALA A 85 -14.55 -4.63 7.02
CA ALA A 85 -15.05 -5.93 7.44
C ALA A 85 -15.27 -6.83 6.21
N ALA A 86 -14.86 -8.09 6.30
CA ALA A 86 -15.02 -9.03 5.20
C ALA A 86 -15.07 -10.47 5.73
N ASP A 87 -15.75 -11.35 5.00
CA ASP A 87 -15.80 -12.76 5.35
C ASP A 87 -14.43 -13.43 5.18
N GLU A 88 -13.72 -13.06 4.12
CA GLU A 88 -12.35 -13.50 3.89
C GLU A 88 -11.37 -12.39 4.25
N SER A 89 -10.46 -12.69 5.17
CA SER A 89 -9.39 -11.76 5.51
C SER A 89 -8.30 -11.77 4.45
N GLY A 90 -7.55 -10.69 4.38
CA GLY A 90 -6.42 -10.60 3.47
C GLY A 90 -6.18 -9.18 2.98
N VAL A 91 -5.31 -9.07 1.99
CA VAL A 91 -4.94 -7.80 1.34
C VAL A 91 -5.22 -7.93 -0.14
N VAL A 92 -5.97 -6.99 -0.68
CA VAL A 92 -6.32 -6.96 -2.10
C VAL A 92 -5.99 -5.60 -2.69
N TRP A 93 -5.69 -5.58 -3.97
CA TRP A 93 -5.55 -4.36 -4.73
C TRP A 93 -6.92 -3.90 -5.19
N ALA A 94 -7.20 -2.60 -5.06
CA ALA A 94 -8.41 -2.03 -5.61
C ALA A 94 -8.39 -2.19 -7.13
N GLN A 95 -9.54 -2.52 -7.72
CA GLN A 95 -9.64 -2.58 -9.16
C GLN A 95 -9.55 -1.16 -9.71
N SER A 96 -8.69 -0.97 -10.72
CA SER A 96 -8.65 0.32 -11.39
C SER A 96 -9.99 0.56 -12.06
N SER A 97 -10.61 1.69 -11.73
CA SER A 97 -11.74 2.19 -12.49
C SER A 97 -11.20 2.65 -13.84
N ALA A 98 -11.49 1.87 -14.84
CA ALA A 98 -11.13 2.26 -16.19
C ALA A 98 -11.94 3.46 -16.63
#